data_3ab7e5a0ce974f3bf20f0786708b41ff
#
_entry.id   3ab7e5a0ce974f3bf20f0786708b41ff
#
_cell.length_a   1.000
_cell.length_b   1.000
_cell.length_c   1.000
_cell.angle_alpha   90.00
_cell.angle_beta   90.00
_cell.angle_gamma   90.00
#
_symmetry.space_group_name_H-M   'P 1'
#
loop_
_entity.id
_entity.type
_entity.pdbx_description
1 polymer ?
#
loop_
_entity_poly.entity_id
_entity_poly.type
_entity_poly.pdbx_seq_one_letter_code
_entity_poly.pdbx_strand_id
1 'polypeptide(L)'
;FAAEADALADVPLSAATMQVLNVADSAEQYKSIVNYAILNGALELLPQSMASMAILPLQMKMVYAIGKAYGYELDREHIKDFAATLGVGLTGQYVEQMGRKLLGGLFGKVGGGLLGGLGSAATGAAFSFATTYALGNVAQQYYAGGRNIDAAQLKQVFSNMLSQGKTLQTQYIPQIEQKAQSIDVAQILSMVRKQ
;
A
#
# COMPACT_ATOMS: atom_id res chain seq x y z
N PHE A 1 -10.36 -5.24 -41.66
CA PHE A 1 -10.50 -4.95 -40.21
C PHE A 1 -9.26 -5.36 -39.40
N ALA A 2 -8.64 -6.52 -39.61
CA ALA A 2 -7.43 -6.94 -38.91
C ALA A 2 -6.16 -6.17 -39.34
N ALA A 3 -6.06 -5.81 -40.61
CA ALA A 3 -4.92 -5.05 -41.16
C ALA A 3 -4.90 -3.56 -40.75
N GLU A 4 -6.06 -2.98 -40.41
CA GLU A 4 -6.15 -1.61 -39.91
C GLU A 4 -5.81 -1.50 -38.42
N ALA A 5 -6.04 -2.55 -37.65
CA ALA A 5 -5.66 -2.59 -36.23
C ALA A 5 -4.13 -2.70 -36.03
N ASP A 6 -3.45 -3.39 -36.95
CA ASP A 6 -1.99 -3.55 -36.91
C ASP A 6 -1.25 -2.28 -37.35
N ALA A 7 -1.85 -1.46 -38.23
CA ALA A 7 -1.27 -0.20 -38.68
C ALA A 7 -1.34 0.91 -37.60
N LEU A 8 -2.24 0.80 -36.60
CA LEU A 8 -2.36 1.73 -35.50
C LEU A 8 -1.37 1.44 -34.36
N ALA A 9 -0.86 0.21 -34.30
CA ALA A 9 0.10 -0.19 -33.26
C ALA A 9 1.51 0.43 -33.46
N ASP A 10 1.83 0.86 -34.68
CA ASP A 10 3.16 1.41 -35.05
C ASP A 10 3.19 2.96 -35.13
N VAL A 11 2.10 3.66 -34.77
CA VAL A 11 2.11 5.12 -34.75
C VAL A 11 2.85 5.60 -33.50
N PRO A 12 4.02 6.27 -33.65
CA PRO A 12 4.74 6.80 -32.50
C PRO A 12 3.87 7.84 -31.80
N LEU A 13 3.44 7.53 -30.57
CA LEU A 13 2.71 8.46 -29.74
C LEU A 13 3.56 9.71 -29.49
N SER A 14 2.96 10.89 -29.65
CA SER A 14 3.67 12.13 -29.34
C SER A 14 4.09 12.16 -27.86
N ALA A 15 5.18 12.87 -27.55
CA ALA A 15 5.65 13.02 -26.17
C ALA A 15 4.52 13.53 -25.23
N ALA A 16 3.66 14.41 -25.73
CA ALA A 16 2.50 14.91 -25.00
C ALA A 16 1.47 13.78 -24.71
N THR A 17 1.19 12.91 -25.68
CA THR A 17 0.28 11.76 -25.51
C THR A 17 0.83 10.76 -24.51
N MET A 18 2.15 10.47 -24.58
CA MET A 18 2.83 9.60 -23.62
C MET A 18 2.78 10.18 -22.20
N GLN A 19 2.94 11.49 -22.06
CA GLN A 19 2.87 12.15 -20.76
C GLN A 19 1.46 12.10 -20.17
N VAL A 20 0.42 12.27 -20.97
CA VAL A 20 -0.98 12.15 -20.52
C VAL A 20 -1.31 10.73 -20.10
N LEU A 21 -0.88 9.70 -20.84
CA LEU A 21 -1.07 8.30 -20.48
C LEU A 21 -0.35 7.97 -19.16
N ASN A 22 0.90 8.37 -18.99
CA ASN A 22 1.64 8.15 -17.75
C ASN A 22 0.99 8.82 -16.54
N VAL A 23 0.40 10.01 -16.70
CA VAL A 23 -0.34 10.68 -15.62
C VAL A 23 -1.63 9.93 -15.28
N ALA A 24 -2.37 9.44 -16.28
CA ALA A 24 -3.57 8.65 -16.07
C ALA A 24 -3.26 7.34 -15.33
N ASP A 25 -2.25 6.61 -15.76
CA ASP A 25 -1.79 5.38 -15.11
C ASP A 25 -1.34 5.62 -13.66
N SER A 26 -0.62 6.71 -13.42
CA SER A 26 -0.19 7.10 -12.08
C SER A 26 -1.38 7.41 -11.16
N ALA A 27 -2.42 8.07 -11.68
CA ALA A 27 -3.62 8.37 -10.91
C ALA A 27 -4.43 7.11 -10.57
N GLU A 28 -4.51 6.15 -11.48
CA GLU A 28 -5.17 4.86 -11.22
C GLU A 28 -4.40 4.03 -10.19
N GLN A 29 -3.08 3.99 -10.30
CA GLN A 29 -2.24 3.32 -9.31
C GLN A 29 -2.37 3.96 -7.94
N TYR A 30 -2.39 5.28 -7.84
CA TYR A 30 -2.62 5.98 -6.58
C TYR A 30 -3.95 5.60 -5.95
N LYS A 31 -5.04 5.58 -6.73
CA LYS A 31 -6.35 5.11 -6.26
C LYS A 31 -6.31 3.67 -5.76
N SER A 32 -5.61 2.80 -6.46
CA SER A 32 -5.42 1.40 -6.06
C SER A 32 -4.68 1.31 -4.72
N ILE A 33 -3.59 2.05 -4.54
CA ILE A 33 -2.83 2.09 -3.28
C ILE A 33 -3.72 2.56 -2.12
N VAL A 34 -4.47 3.64 -2.30
CA VAL A 34 -5.39 4.15 -1.29
C VAL A 34 -6.49 3.13 -0.94
N ASN A 35 -7.03 2.44 -1.94
CA ASN A 35 -8.03 1.38 -1.70
C ASN A 35 -7.47 0.21 -0.89
N TYR A 36 -6.23 -0.23 -1.17
CA TYR A 36 -5.55 -1.23 -0.34
C TYR A 36 -5.28 -0.72 1.08
N ALA A 37 -4.92 0.55 1.23
CA ALA A 37 -4.70 1.17 2.54
C ALA A 37 -6.00 1.24 3.36
N ILE A 38 -7.11 1.65 2.75
CA ILE A 38 -8.44 1.64 3.37
C ILE A 38 -8.84 0.22 3.77
N LEU A 39 -8.66 -0.76 2.89
CA LEU A 39 -8.99 -2.15 3.16
C LEU A 39 -8.18 -2.70 4.34
N ASN A 40 -6.87 -2.48 4.36
CA ASN A 40 -6.01 -2.95 5.44
C ASN A 40 -6.29 -2.22 6.76
N GLY A 41 -6.60 -0.93 6.73
CA GLY A 41 -7.07 -0.20 7.90
C GLY A 41 -8.40 -0.74 8.43
N ALA A 42 -9.33 -1.08 7.53
CA ALA A 42 -10.62 -1.66 7.90
C ALA A 42 -10.51 -3.07 8.52
N LEU A 43 -9.56 -3.88 8.06
CA LEU A 43 -9.30 -5.21 8.61
C LEU A 43 -8.87 -5.16 10.08
N GLU A 44 -8.18 -4.11 10.51
CA GLU A 44 -7.79 -3.93 11.91
C GLU A 44 -8.97 -3.63 12.84
N LEU A 45 -10.10 -3.17 12.30
CA LEU A 45 -11.34 -2.98 13.06
C LEU A 45 -12.13 -4.27 13.25
N LEU A 46 -11.77 -5.34 12.55
CA LEU A 46 -12.33 -6.67 12.69
C LEU A 46 -11.61 -7.46 13.80
N PRO A 47 -12.13 -8.63 14.22
CA PRO A 47 -11.43 -9.49 15.17
C PRO A 47 -9.99 -9.79 14.75
N GLN A 48 -9.05 -9.67 15.68
CA GLN A 48 -7.59 -9.67 15.44
C GLN A 48 -7.05 -10.83 14.60
N SER A 49 -7.66 -12.00 14.66
CA SER A 49 -7.28 -13.16 13.86
C SER A 49 -7.39 -12.93 12.35
N MET A 50 -8.25 -12.02 11.92
CA MET A 50 -8.46 -11.70 10.50
C MET A 50 -7.40 -10.71 9.99
N ALA A 51 -7.10 -9.68 10.77
CA ALA A 51 -6.11 -8.67 10.42
C ALA A 51 -4.73 -9.31 10.21
N SER A 52 -4.27 -10.10 11.17
CA SER A 52 -2.95 -10.75 11.12
C SER A 52 -2.77 -11.71 9.94
N MET A 53 -3.86 -12.33 9.46
CA MET A 53 -3.81 -13.29 8.34
C MET A 53 -3.89 -12.63 6.97
N ALA A 54 -4.52 -11.47 6.85
CA ALA A 54 -4.88 -10.89 5.57
C ALA A 54 -4.03 -9.68 5.16
N ILE A 55 -3.57 -8.86 6.11
CA ILE A 55 -2.90 -7.59 5.81
C ILE A 55 -1.61 -7.80 5.01
N LEU A 56 -0.72 -8.66 5.47
CA LEU A 56 0.56 -8.90 4.77
C LEU A 56 0.37 -9.50 3.37
N PRO A 57 -0.45 -10.55 3.17
CA PRO A 57 -0.76 -11.04 1.83
C PRO A 57 -1.34 -9.97 0.90
N LEU A 58 -2.21 -9.10 1.39
CA LEU A 58 -2.79 -8.02 0.58
C LEU A 58 -1.75 -6.95 0.23
N GLN A 59 -0.83 -6.62 1.13
CA GLN A 59 0.30 -5.74 0.84
C GLN A 59 1.21 -6.34 -0.23
N MET A 60 1.52 -7.63 -0.14
CA MET A 60 2.33 -8.34 -1.15
C MET A 60 1.62 -8.34 -2.51
N LYS A 61 0.31 -8.59 -2.54
CA LYS A 61 -0.49 -8.55 -3.76
C LYS A 61 -0.50 -7.15 -4.40
N MET A 62 -0.59 -6.10 -3.59
CA MET A 62 -0.49 -4.71 -4.05
C MET A 62 0.88 -4.44 -4.71
N VAL A 63 1.97 -4.80 -4.04
CA VAL A 63 3.33 -4.62 -4.58
C VAL A 63 3.51 -5.40 -5.89
N TYR A 64 3.03 -6.63 -5.95
CA TYR A 64 3.03 -7.45 -7.17
C TYR A 64 2.28 -6.76 -8.32
N ALA A 65 1.06 -6.28 -8.06
CA ALA A 65 0.26 -5.60 -9.07
C ALA A 65 0.93 -4.32 -9.59
N ILE A 66 1.56 -3.54 -8.70
CA ILE A 66 2.33 -2.36 -9.07
C ILE A 66 3.52 -2.73 -9.96
N GLY A 67 4.34 -3.70 -9.53
CA GLY A 67 5.50 -4.12 -10.32
C GLY A 67 5.12 -4.65 -11.70
N LYS A 68 4.03 -5.42 -11.78
CA LYS A 68 3.49 -5.92 -13.05
C LYS A 68 3.02 -4.78 -13.97
N ALA A 69 2.42 -3.72 -13.42
CA ALA A 69 2.00 -2.55 -14.20
C ALA A 69 3.19 -1.82 -14.85
N TYR A 70 4.38 -1.92 -14.25
CA TYR A 70 5.63 -1.40 -14.81
C TYR A 70 6.40 -2.43 -15.67
N GLY A 71 5.79 -3.57 -16.01
CA GLY A 71 6.37 -4.57 -16.89
C GLY A 71 7.35 -5.54 -16.22
N TYR A 72 7.40 -5.58 -14.88
CA TYR A 72 8.25 -6.52 -14.17
C TYR A 72 7.52 -7.83 -13.91
N GLU A 73 8.15 -8.95 -14.25
CA GLU A 73 7.74 -10.26 -13.80
C GLU A 73 8.33 -10.51 -12.41
N LEU A 74 7.48 -10.49 -11.41
CA LEU A 74 7.87 -10.66 -10.01
C LEU A 74 7.41 -12.01 -9.52
N ASP A 75 8.28 -12.70 -8.80
CA ASP A 75 7.90 -13.82 -7.97
C ASP A 75 7.75 -13.40 -6.49
N ARG A 76 7.35 -14.35 -5.67
CA ARG A 76 7.15 -14.11 -4.23
C ARG A 76 8.44 -13.72 -3.52
N GLU A 77 9.60 -14.19 -3.98
CA GLU A 77 10.88 -13.90 -3.35
C GLU A 77 11.33 -12.47 -3.62
N HIS A 78 11.20 -11.99 -4.85
CA HIS A 78 11.49 -10.58 -5.19
C HIS A 78 10.66 -9.61 -4.34
N ILE A 79 9.39 -9.93 -4.08
CA ILE A 79 8.52 -9.10 -3.24
C ILE A 79 8.95 -9.14 -1.78
N LYS A 80 9.33 -10.31 -1.29
CA LYS A 80 9.87 -10.45 0.08
C LYS A 80 11.16 -9.68 0.27
N ASP A 81 12.07 -9.77 -0.70
CA ASP A 81 13.34 -9.04 -0.67
C ASP A 81 13.13 -7.54 -0.69
N PHE A 82 12.20 -7.06 -1.51
CA PHE A 82 11.82 -5.65 -1.51
C PHE A 82 11.26 -5.22 -0.14
N ALA A 83 10.33 -5.97 0.43
CA ALA A 83 9.76 -5.69 1.74
C ALA A 83 10.82 -5.76 2.86
N ALA A 84 11.72 -6.75 2.81
CA ALA A 84 12.82 -6.89 3.76
C ALA A 84 13.82 -5.72 3.68
N THR A 85 14.10 -5.24 2.47
CA THR A 85 14.97 -4.06 2.24
C THR A 85 14.39 -2.81 2.90
N LEU A 86 13.07 -2.67 2.92
CA LEU A 86 12.38 -1.57 3.60
C LEU A 86 12.35 -1.73 5.14
N GLY A 87 12.76 -2.89 5.66
CA GLY A 87 12.60 -3.22 7.06
C GLY A 87 11.14 -3.57 7.43
N VAL A 88 10.29 -3.75 6.43
CA VAL A 88 8.97 -4.37 6.58
C VAL A 88 9.21 -5.87 6.71
N GLY A 89 9.64 -6.28 7.90
CA GLY A 89 9.97 -7.67 8.16
C GLY A 89 8.74 -8.55 8.08
N LEU A 90 8.97 -9.77 7.59
CA LEU A 90 7.99 -10.87 7.55
C LEU A 90 7.51 -11.30 8.94
N THR A 91 8.03 -10.72 9.99
CA THR A 91 7.56 -10.88 11.37
C THR A 91 6.88 -9.59 11.79
N GLY A 92 5.58 -9.63 12.03
CA GLY A 92 4.79 -8.50 12.52
C GLY A 92 5.38 -7.76 13.72
N GLN A 93 6.35 -8.38 14.43
CA GLN A 93 7.11 -7.77 15.50
C GLN A 93 8.02 -6.63 15.06
N TYR A 94 8.57 -6.67 13.83
CA TYR A 94 9.47 -5.60 13.35
C TYR A 94 8.67 -4.38 12.87
N VAL A 95 7.56 -4.63 12.21
CA VAL A 95 6.60 -3.59 11.81
C VAL A 95 5.99 -2.95 13.05
N GLU A 96 5.67 -3.76 14.06
CA GLU A 96 5.16 -3.30 15.34
C GLU A 96 6.19 -2.48 16.13
N GLN A 97 7.46 -2.88 16.17
CA GLN A 97 8.51 -2.15 16.88
C GLN A 97 8.90 -0.86 16.18
N MET A 98 9.04 -0.87 14.85
CA MET A 98 9.32 0.34 14.08
C MET A 98 8.11 1.27 14.06
N GLY A 99 6.92 0.73 13.93
CA GLY A 99 5.67 1.44 14.07
C GLY A 99 5.52 2.06 15.45
N ARG A 100 5.76 1.34 16.53
CA ARG A 100 5.71 1.87 17.91
C ARG A 100 6.75 2.93 18.17
N LYS A 101 7.98 2.83 17.65
CA LYS A 101 9.02 3.87 17.79
C LYS A 101 8.73 5.11 16.96
N LEU A 102 8.31 4.96 15.71
CA LEU A 102 7.97 6.08 14.83
C LEU A 102 6.59 6.68 15.18
N LEU A 103 5.64 5.83 15.57
CA LEU A 103 4.27 6.25 15.90
C LEU A 103 4.12 6.64 17.37
N GLY A 104 4.81 5.97 18.29
CA GLY A 104 4.75 6.26 19.72
C GLY A 104 5.22 7.68 20.06
N GLY A 105 6.22 8.20 19.34
CA GLY A 105 6.67 9.58 19.48
C GLY A 105 5.70 10.64 18.93
N LEU A 106 4.93 10.28 17.89
CA LEU A 106 3.98 11.20 17.25
C LEU A 106 2.54 11.02 17.74
N PHE A 107 2.09 9.78 17.97
CA PHE A 107 0.75 9.52 18.51
C PHE A 107 0.65 9.75 20.02
N GLY A 108 1.75 9.62 20.76
CA GLY A 108 1.77 9.92 22.18
C GLY A 108 1.51 11.42 22.51
N LYS A 109 1.81 12.31 21.55
CA LYS A 109 1.59 13.77 21.74
C LYS A 109 0.29 14.30 21.13
N VAL A 110 -0.26 13.62 20.12
CA VAL A 110 -1.48 14.05 19.40
C VAL A 110 -2.70 13.21 19.80
N GLY A 111 -2.49 11.97 20.22
CA GLY A 111 -3.55 11.03 20.56
C GLY A 111 -4.23 11.23 21.91
N GLY A 112 -3.72 12.13 22.74
CA GLY A 112 -4.26 12.36 24.08
C GLY A 112 -5.63 13.07 24.13
N GLY A 113 -6.08 13.65 23.04
CA GLY A 113 -7.31 14.44 23.05
C GLY A 113 -8.47 13.93 22.19
N LEU A 114 -8.18 13.33 21.04
CA LEU A 114 -9.24 12.95 20.10
C LEU A 114 -9.44 11.43 19.91
N LEU A 115 -8.43 10.63 20.21
CA LEU A 115 -8.48 9.17 20.06
C LEU A 115 -8.50 8.41 21.41
N GLY A 116 -8.51 9.13 22.52
CA GLY A 116 -8.54 8.53 23.87
C GLY A 116 -9.76 7.67 24.20
N GLY A 117 -10.74 7.58 23.29
CA GLY A 117 -11.93 6.75 23.46
C GLY A 117 -12.04 5.55 22.50
N LEU A 118 -11.19 5.42 21.48
CA LEU A 118 -11.33 4.40 20.43
C LEU A 118 -10.35 3.21 20.55
N GLY A 119 -9.63 3.07 21.63
CA GLY A 119 -8.87 1.86 21.95
C GLY A 119 -7.79 1.46 20.93
N SER A 120 -7.21 0.29 21.14
CA SER A 120 -6.12 -0.28 20.33
C SER A 120 -6.47 -0.53 18.84
N ALA A 121 -7.74 -0.77 18.53
CA ALA A 121 -8.20 -1.05 17.17
C ALA A 121 -8.08 0.18 16.25
N ALA A 122 -8.44 1.37 16.70
CA ALA A 122 -8.29 2.59 15.92
C ALA A 122 -6.82 2.93 15.67
N THR A 123 -5.93 2.65 16.63
CA THR A 123 -4.49 2.79 16.45
C THR A 123 -3.96 1.79 15.43
N GLY A 124 -4.42 0.55 15.46
CA GLY A 124 -4.11 -0.49 14.48
C GLY A 124 -4.56 -0.08 13.07
N ALA A 125 -5.81 0.38 12.93
CA ALA A 125 -6.35 0.83 11.65
C ALA A 125 -5.53 1.97 11.04
N ALA A 126 -5.18 2.98 11.84
CA ALA A 126 -4.32 4.09 11.40
C ALA A 126 -2.92 3.61 10.99
N PHE A 127 -2.36 2.67 11.72
CA PHE A 127 -1.06 2.09 11.43
C PHE A 127 -1.08 1.29 10.13
N SER A 128 -2.03 0.39 9.97
CA SER A 128 -2.15 -0.47 8.79
C SER A 128 -2.48 0.35 7.53
N PHE A 129 -3.29 1.40 7.64
CA PHE A 129 -3.50 2.35 6.55
C PHE A 129 -2.18 3.02 6.15
N ALA A 130 -1.49 3.64 7.11
CA ALA A 130 -0.28 4.42 6.82
C ALA A 130 0.86 3.55 6.26
N THR A 131 1.07 2.35 6.80
CA THR A 131 2.09 1.42 6.32
C THR A 131 1.78 0.88 4.93
N THR A 132 0.52 0.56 4.64
CA THR A 132 0.10 0.10 3.31
C THR A 132 0.23 1.22 2.28
N TYR A 133 -0.18 2.44 2.63
CA TYR A 133 0.00 3.63 1.79
C TYR A 133 1.48 3.86 1.48
N ALA A 134 2.34 3.84 2.49
CA ALA A 134 3.77 4.05 2.33
C ALA A 134 4.39 2.97 1.44
N LEU A 135 4.09 1.69 1.69
CA LEU A 135 4.61 0.56 0.93
C LEU A 135 4.22 0.66 -0.55
N GLY A 136 2.97 0.98 -0.85
CA GLY A 136 2.49 1.12 -2.23
C GLY A 136 3.19 2.26 -2.98
N ASN A 137 3.32 3.44 -2.36
CA ASN A 137 4.00 4.57 -2.98
C ASN A 137 5.50 4.34 -3.19
N VAL A 138 6.16 3.66 -2.25
CA VAL A 138 7.57 3.29 -2.42
C VAL A 138 7.74 2.26 -3.52
N ALA A 139 6.87 1.25 -3.60
CA ALA A 139 6.87 0.27 -4.68
C ALA A 139 6.69 0.96 -6.03
N GLN A 140 5.74 1.89 -6.14
CA GLN A 140 5.51 2.66 -7.35
C GLN A 140 6.79 3.42 -7.77
N GLN A 141 7.43 4.15 -6.86
CA GLN A 141 8.66 4.89 -7.17
C GLN A 141 9.82 3.96 -7.55
N TYR A 142 9.96 2.84 -6.85
CA TYR A 142 11.00 1.86 -7.10
C TYR A 142 10.90 1.23 -8.49
N TYR A 143 9.71 0.77 -8.87
CA TYR A 143 9.50 0.14 -10.17
C TYR A 143 9.47 1.17 -11.31
N ALA A 144 8.88 2.35 -11.11
CA ALA A 144 8.93 3.44 -12.07
C ALA A 144 10.37 3.90 -12.36
N GLY A 145 11.24 3.90 -11.35
CA GLY A 145 12.65 4.25 -11.46
C GLY A 145 13.57 3.13 -11.97
N GLY A 146 13.01 2.03 -12.48
CA GLY A 146 13.80 0.93 -13.02
C GLY A 146 14.54 0.11 -11.96
N ARG A 147 14.08 0.11 -10.72
CA ARG A 147 14.66 -0.60 -9.56
C ARG A 147 16.07 -0.09 -9.17
N ASN A 148 16.39 1.15 -9.48
CA ASN A 148 17.71 1.74 -9.27
C ASN A 148 17.85 2.54 -7.97
N ILE A 149 16.91 2.43 -7.05
CA ILE A 149 16.95 3.11 -5.75
C ILE A 149 17.67 2.19 -4.74
N ASP A 150 18.68 2.71 -4.06
CA ASP A 150 19.39 1.95 -3.04
C ASP A 150 18.55 1.78 -1.74
N ALA A 151 18.99 0.83 -0.88
CA ALA A 151 18.27 0.49 0.34
C ALA A 151 18.10 1.66 1.32
N ALA A 152 19.08 2.57 1.40
CA ALA A 152 19.00 3.72 2.30
C ALA A 152 17.99 4.75 1.80
N GLN A 153 18.01 5.02 0.49
CA GLN A 153 17.03 5.89 -0.16
C GLN A 153 15.62 5.32 -0.07
N LEU A 154 15.45 4.00 -0.30
CA LEU A 154 14.15 3.33 -0.14
C LEU A 154 13.59 3.51 1.28
N LYS A 155 14.40 3.33 2.30
CA LYS A 155 13.99 3.53 3.71
C LYS A 155 13.60 4.98 3.99
N GLN A 156 14.33 5.94 3.43
CA GLN A 156 14.02 7.37 3.58
C GLN A 156 12.68 7.70 2.90
N VAL A 157 12.46 7.23 1.67
CA VAL A 157 11.20 7.41 0.95
C VAL A 157 10.04 6.76 1.72
N PHE A 158 10.24 5.55 2.24
CA PHE A 158 9.25 4.87 3.06
C PHE A 158 8.88 5.68 4.31
N SER A 159 9.86 6.21 5.03
CA SER A 159 9.63 7.05 6.21
C SER A 159 8.83 8.31 5.88
N ASN A 160 9.15 8.96 4.76
CA ASN A 160 8.43 10.15 4.29
C ASN A 160 6.97 9.80 3.92
N MET A 161 6.77 8.72 3.17
CA MET A 161 5.43 8.26 2.77
C MET A 161 4.62 7.79 3.98
N LEU A 162 5.26 7.18 4.98
CA LEU A 162 4.61 6.79 6.23
C LEU A 162 4.07 8.02 6.98
N SER A 163 4.85 9.09 7.05
CA SER A 163 4.42 10.37 7.66
C SER A 163 3.25 10.99 6.90
N GLN A 164 3.28 10.95 5.56
CA GLN A 164 2.15 11.40 4.74
C GLN A 164 0.91 10.53 4.94
N GLY A 165 1.06 9.22 4.96
CA GLY A 165 -0.02 8.26 5.20
C GLY A 165 -0.73 8.49 6.53
N LYS A 166 0.01 8.85 7.58
CA LYS A 166 -0.57 9.22 8.87
C LYS A 166 -1.46 10.46 8.81
N THR A 167 -1.01 11.49 8.12
CA THR A 167 -1.81 12.72 7.94
C THR A 167 -3.03 12.43 7.07
N LEU A 168 -2.82 11.68 5.99
CA LEU A 168 -3.86 11.34 5.03
C LEU A 168 -4.94 10.44 5.65
N GLN A 169 -4.56 9.52 6.54
CA GLN A 169 -5.47 8.58 7.19
C GLN A 169 -6.67 9.28 7.85
N THR A 170 -6.48 10.45 8.44
CA THR A 170 -7.58 11.18 9.10
C THR A 170 -8.72 11.54 8.14
N GLN A 171 -8.41 11.74 6.85
CA GLN A 171 -9.39 12.05 5.82
C GLN A 171 -10.17 10.80 5.38
N TYR A 172 -9.61 9.61 5.61
CA TYR A 172 -10.19 8.34 5.18
C TYR A 172 -10.86 7.55 6.31
N ILE A 173 -10.92 8.08 7.53
CA ILE A 173 -11.61 7.40 8.66
C ILE A 173 -13.03 6.95 8.27
N PRO A 174 -13.90 7.79 7.68
CA PRO A 174 -15.25 7.36 7.33
C PRO A 174 -15.27 6.20 6.32
N GLN A 175 -14.38 6.21 5.34
CA GLN A 175 -14.27 5.14 4.34
C GLN A 175 -13.72 3.84 4.96
N ILE A 176 -12.78 3.94 5.90
CA ILE A 176 -12.23 2.81 6.65
C ILE A 176 -13.33 2.14 7.47
N GLU A 177 -14.13 2.92 8.20
CA GLU A 177 -15.25 2.43 9.01
C GLU A 177 -16.35 1.81 8.15
N GLN A 178 -16.74 2.48 7.07
CA GLN A 178 -17.71 1.97 6.11
C GLN A 178 -17.23 0.66 5.47
N LYS A 179 -15.94 0.60 5.12
CA LYS A 179 -15.35 -0.62 4.55
C LYS A 179 -15.39 -1.77 5.55
N ALA A 180 -15.05 -1.51 6.82
CA ALA A 180 -15.10 -2.52 7.87
C ALA A 180 -16.50 -3.15 8.03
N GLN A 181 -17.56 -2.35 7.91
CA GLN A 181 -18.95 -2.83 7.97
C GLN A 181 -19.36 -3.65 6.76
N SER A 182 -18.72 -3.46 5.61
CA SER A 182 -19.07 -4.10 4.33
C SER A 182 -18.11 -5.25 3.93
N ILE A 183 -17.09 -5.54 4.72
CA ILE A 183 -16.14 -6.62 4.40
C ILE A 183 -16.83 -7.97 4.46
N ASP A 184 -16.80 -8.69 3.34
CA ASP A 184 -17.06 -10.12 3.30
C ASP A 184 -15.77 -10.88 3.62
N VAL A 185 -15.72 -11.46 4.81
CA VAL A 185 -14.58 -12.24 5.31
C VAL A 185 -14.25 -13.40 4.39
N ALA A 186 -15.25 -14.10 3.86
CA ALA A 186 -15.04 -15.22 2.96
C ALA A 186 -14.37 -14.77 1.64
N GLN A 187 -14.75 -13.61 1.12
CA GLN A 187 -14.14 -13.01 -0.05
C GLN A 187 -12.67 -12.65 0.21
N ILE A 188 -12.36 -12.03 1.35
CA ILE A 188 -10.97 -11.69 1.71
C ILE A 188 -10.11 -12.95 1.82
N LEU A 189 -10.59 -13.99 2.51
CA LEU A 189 -9.88 -15.26 2.61
C LEU A 189 -9.65 -15.92 1.25
N SER A 190 -10.61 -15.82 0.33
CA SER A 190 -10.44 -16.32 -1.04
C SER A 190 -9.37 -15.56 -1.82
N MET A 191 -9.29 -14.24 -1.64
CA MET A 191 -8.27 -13.39 -2.27
C MET A 191 -6.86 -13.72 -1.77
N VAL A 192 -6.73 -14.10 -0.49
CA VAL A 192 -5.44 -14.48 0.12
C VAL A 192 -5.01 -15.88 -0.30
N ARG A 193 -5.96 -16.82 -0.47
CA ARG A 193 -5.66 -18.22 -0.84
C ARG A 193 -5.29 -18.43 -2.32
N LYS A 194 -5.67 -17.50 -3.19
CA LYS A 194 -5.40 -17.57 -4.64
C LYS A 194 -3.99 -17.10 -5.04
N GLN A 195 -3.05 -17.07 -4.12
CA GLN A 195 -1.66 -16.68 -4.38
C GLN A 195 -0.75 -17.90 -4.61
#